data_23c84f268eeca1e584bbe58e8cdfc8ef
#
_entry.id   23c84f268eeca1e584bbe58e8cdfc8ef
#
_cell.length_a   1.000
_cell.length_b   1.000
_cell.length_c   1.000
_cell.angle_alpha   90.00
_cell.angle_beta   90.00
_cell.angle_gamma   90.00
#
_symmetry.space_group_name_H-M   'P 1'
#
loop_
_entity.id
_entity.type
_entity.pdbx_description
1 polymer ?
#
loop_
_entity_poly.entity_id
_entity_poly.type
_entity_poly.pdbx_seq_one_letter_code
_entity_poly.pdbx_strand_id
1 'polypeptide(L)'
;MKVTRVEAVTKTKYKVFLDEQFAFGLYKGELSRYQIAEGAQISETIYEMIRQEVILKRIKLRALHLLNVSDRTEADLRNKLRQSHYPEDLIEEAVAYVKRFGYINDERYVQMYVLNRKEKKSRREIYAALLQKGIPGEQIDEAFESCYDQEDALEAICTLLSKKGYRPDMDENQKQKLYGYLARKGFGYEEIRHAMEISCGDEGSF
;
A
#
# COMPACT_ATOMS: atom_id res chain seq x y z
N MET A 1 5.56 -26.46 -26.92
CA MET A 1 5.09 -25.07 -27.02
C MET A 1 5.94 -24.32 -28.06
N LYS A 2 5.29 -23.53 -28.90
CA LYS A 2 5.97 -22.77 -29.95
C LYS A 2 6.14 -21.31 -29.51
N VAL A 3 7.33 -20.75 -29.66
CA VAL A 3 7.58 -19.31 -29.48
C VAL A 3 6.95 -18.57 -30.65
N THR A 4 5.83 -17.90 -30.43
CA THR A 4 5.08 -17.22 -31.47
C THR A 4 5.55 -15.78 -31.68
N ARG A 5 6.03 -15.11 -30.61
CA ARG A 5 6.51 -13.73 -30.71
C ARG A 5 7.52 -13.40 -29.60
N VAL A 6 8.53 -12.60 -29.93
CA VAL A 6 9.51 -12.03 -29.00
C VAL A 6 9.54 -10.52 -29.19
N GLU A 7 8.93 -9.78 -28.28
CA GLU A 7 8.69 -8.34 -28.38
C GLU A 7 9.62 -7.56 -27.44
N ALA A 8 10.36 -6.59 -27.98
CA ALA A 8 11.26 -5.76 -27.20
C ALA A 8 10.46 -4.77 -26.29
N VAL A 9 10.70 -4.80 -24.99
CA VAL A 9 10.17 -3.83 -24.02
C VAL A 9 11.19 -2.71 -23.79
N THR A 10 12.46 -3.07 -23.70
CA THR A 10 13.60 -2.14 -23.61
C THR A 10 14.75 -2.68 -24.45
N LYS A 11 15.88 -1.95 -24.49
CA LYS A 11 17.11 -2.43 -25.17
C LYS A 11 17.60 -3.81 -24.69
N THR A 12 17.22 -4.23 -23.50
CA THR A 12 17.73 -5.45 -22.85
C THR A 12 16.65 -6.42 -22.41
N LYS A 13 15.38 -6.02 -22.35
CA LYS A 13 14.26 -6.84 -21.84
C LYS A 13 13.23 -7.08 -22.93
N TYR A 14 12.74 -8.30 -23.02
CA TYR A 14 11.82 -8.79 -24.05
C TYR A 14 10.65 -9.51 -23.40
N LYS A 15 9.46 -9.39 -24.00
CA LYS A 15 8.30 -10.24 -23.73
C LYS A 15 8.33 -11.44 -24.66
N VAL A 16 8.12 -12.62 -24.12
CA VAL A 16 8.04 -13.87 -24.87
C VAL A 16 6.60 -14.36 -24.85
N PHE A 17 6.10 -14.71 -26.03
CA PHE A 17 4.77 -15.29 -26.22
C PHE A 17 4.93 -16.72 -26.71
N LEU A 18 4.21 -17.63 -26.06
CA LEU A 18 4.14 -19.04 -26.40
C LEU A 18 2.71 -19.37 -26.81
N ASP A 19 2.54 -20.00 -27.97
CA ASP A 19 1.22 -20.37 -28.49
C ASP A 19 0.22 -19.20 -28.44
N GLU A 20 0.65 -17.98 -28.88
CA GLU A 20 -0.05 -16.69 -28.88
C GLU A 20 -0.31 -16.06 -27.49
N GLN A 21 0.05 -16.71 -26.39
CA GLN A 21 -0.16 -16.19 -25.04
C GLN A 21 1.14 -15.63 -24.44
N PHE A 22 1.02 -14.53 -23.66
CA PHE A 22 2.15 -14.01 -22.90
C PHE A 22 2.61 -15.04 -21.87
N ALA A 23 3.87 -15.44 -21.94
CA ALA A 23 4.45 -16.40 -21.04
C ALA A 23 5.31 -15.74 -19.95
N PHE A 24 6.31 -14.97 -20.35
CA PHE A 24 7.23 -14.31 -19.41
C PHE A 24 8.10 -13.23 -20.08
N GLY A 25 8.77 -12.44 -19.25
CA GLY A 25 9.78 -11.46 -19.67
C GLY A 25 11.20 -11.97 -19.45
N LEU A 26 12.04 -11.98 -20.49
CA LEU A 26 13.44 -12.38 -20.43
C LEU A 26 14.39 -11.23 -20.80
N TYR A 27 15.61 -11.28 -20.30
CA TYR A 27 16.70 -10.43 -20.77
C TYR A 27 17.39 -11.03 -22.00
N LYS A 28 18.07 -10.20 -22.78
CA LYS A 28 18.75 -10.62 -24.03
C LYS A 28 19.68 -11.83 -23.81
N GLY A 29 20.46 -11.86 -22.73
CA GLY A 29 21.33 -12.99 -22.42
C GLY A 29 20.59 -14.28 -22.06
N GLU A 30 19.38 -14.17 -21.51
CA GLU A 30 18.53 -15.32 -21.16
C GLU A 30 17.89 -15.90 -22.43
N LEU A 31 17.43 -15.04 -23.36
CA LEU A 31 16.96 -15.50 -24.67
C LEU A 31 18.02 -16.35 -25.36
N SER A 32 19.28 -15.88 -25.39
CA SER A 32 20.39 -16.64 -25.98
C SER A 32 20.69 -17.93 -25.22
N ARG A 33 20.70 -17.88 -23.88
CA ARG A 33 20.99 -19.05 -23.04
C ARG A 33 19.97 -20.19 -23.23
N TYR A 34 18.70 -19.86 -23.35
CA TYR A 34 17.62 -20.84 -23.49
C TYR A 34 17.18 -21.03 -24.97
N GLN A 35 17.92 -20.46 -25.91
CA GLN A 35 17.66 -20.53 -27.38
C GLN A 35 16.22 -20.10 -27.71
N ILE A 36 15.71 -19.07 -27.08
CA ILE A 36 14.37 -18.52 -27.30
C ILE A 36 14.42 -17.55 -28.48
N ALA A 37 13.81 -17.94 -29.60
CA ALA A 37 13.65 -17.12 -30.80
C ALA A 37 12.27 -17.38 -31.42
N GLU A 38 11.75 -16.41 -32.17
CA GLU A 38 10.48 -16.59 -32.88
C GLU A 38 10.54 -17.82 -33.81
N GLY A 39 9.50 -18.63 -33.76
CA GLY A 39 9.39 -19.89 -34.48
C GLY A 39 10.04 -21.09 -33.79
N ALA A 40 10.88 -20.88 -32.78
CA ALA A 40 11.51 -21.98 -32.05
C ALA A 40 10.47 -22.78 -31.23
N GLN A 41 10.78 -24.07 -31.05
CA GLN A 41 10.01 -24.93 -30.12
C GLN A 41 10.77 -25.12 -28.83
N ILE A 42 10.10 -24.96 -27.70
CA ILE A 42 10.63 -25.26 -26.37
C ILE A 42 9.90 -26.42 -25.75
N SER A 43 10.63 -27.26 -25.04
CA SER A 43 10.04 -28.35 -24.26
C SER A 43 9.38 -27.82 -22.99
N GLU A 44 8.46 -28.59 -22.43
CA GLU A 44 7.86 -28.33 -21.12
C GLU A 44 8.92 -28.17 -20.04
N THR A 45 9.96 -28.99 -20.07
CA THR A 45 11.08 -28.94 -19.11
C THR A 45 11.82 -27.61 -19.16
N ILE A 46 12.10 -27.06 -20.36
CA ILE A 46 12.75 -25.76 -20.50
C ILE A 46 11.81 -24.64 -20.03
N TYR A 47 10.53 -24.72 -20.35
CA TYR A 47 9.52 -23.77 -19.92
C TYR A 47 9.45 -23.68 -18.39
N GLU A 48 9.30 -24.81 -17.68
CA GLU A 48 9.24 -24.84 -16.24
C GLU A 48 10.57 -24.43 -15.58
N MET A 49 11.71 -24.80 -16.17
CA MET A 49 13.03 -24.35 -15.70
C MET A 49 13.14 -22.81 -15.76
N ILE A 50 12.70 -22.18 -16.85
CA ILE A 50 12.70 -20.71 -16.97
C ILE A 50 11.78 -20.09 -15.93
N ARG A 51 10.59 -20.64 -15.74
CA ARG A 51 9.61 -20.14 -14.76
C ARG A 51 10.17 -20.18 -13.35
N GLN A 52 10.69 -21.33 -12.91
CA GLN A 52 11.13 -21.57 -11.55
C GLN A 52 12.52 -20.97 -11.26
N GLU A 53 13.49 -21.24 -12.14
CA GLU A 53 14.87 -20.86 -11.89
C GLU A 53 15.20 -19.39 -12.24
N VAL A 54 14.43 -18.79 -13.15
CA VAL A 54 14.71 -17.43 -13.61
C VAL A 54 13.62 -16.45 -13.14
N ILE A 55 12.38 -16.71 -13.53
CA ILE A 55 11.31 -15.72 -13.32
C ILE A 55 10.93 -15.65 -11.84
N LEU A 56 10.62 -16.78 -11.21
CA LEU A 56 10.23 -16.82 -9.80
C LEU A 56 11.33 -16.28 -8.86
N LYS A 57 12.59 -16.66 -9.08
CA LYS A 57 13.71 -16.11 -8.32
C LYS A 57 13.80 -14.59 -8.46
N ARG A 58 13.58 -14.06 -9.66
CA ARG A 58 13.56 -12.62 -9.94
C ARG A 58 12.41 -11.93 -9.25
N ILE A 59 11.21 -12.51 -9.24
CA ILE A 59 10.05 -11.97 -8.55
C ILE A 59 10.28 -11.93 -7.04
N LYS A 60 10.79 -13.02 -6.45
CA LYS A 60 11.14 -13.07 -5.03
C LYS A 60 12.17 -12.00 -4.64
N LEU A 61 13.22 -11.83 -5.41
CA LEU A 61 14.22 -10.77 -5.18
C LEU A 61 13.61 -9.36 -5.33
N ARG A 62 12.72 -9.17 -6.32
CA ARG A 62 12.02 -7.90 -6.51
C ARG A 62 11.08 -7.59 -5.36
N ALA A 63 10.34 -8.58 -4.88
CA ALA A 63 9.47 -8.45 -3.71
C ALA A 63 10.27 -8.05 -2.46
N LEU A 64 11.35 -8.75 -2.15
CA LEU A 64 12.24 -8.41 -1.04
C LEU A 64 12.82 -7.00 -1.15
N HIS A 65 13.27 -6.60 -2.34
CA HIS A 65 13.76 -5.24 -2.58
C HIS A 65 12.68 -4.18 -2.32
N LEU A 66 11.43 -4.41 -2.78
CA LEU A 66 10.32 -3.48 -2.55
C LEU A 66 9.99 -3.34 -1.07
N LEU A 67 10.02 -4.43 -0.31
CA LEU A 67 9.75 -4.45 1.12
C LEU A 67 10.89 -3.85 1.95
N ASN A 68 12.14 -3.98 1.50
CA ASN A 68 13.29 -3.36 2.16
C ASN A 68 13.31 -1.82 2.04
N VAL A 69 12.71 -1.28 0.97
CA VAL A 69 12.66 0.18 0.75
C VAL A 69 11.58 0.86 1.60
N SER A 70 10.43 0.20 1.78
CA SER A 70 9.32 0.73 2.59
C SER A 70 8.33 -0.36 2.96
N ASP A 71 7.70 -0.22 4.13
CA ASP A 71 6.58 -1.06 4.52
C ASP A 71 5.46 -0.97 3.49
N ARG A 72 4.87 -2.12 3.15
CA ARG A 72 3.80 -2.25 2.16
C ARG A 72 2.76 -3.24 2.63
N THR A 73 1.54 -3.04 2.14
CA THR A 73 0.48 -4.06 2.24
C THR A 73 0.69 -5.16 1.19
N GLU A 74 0.11 -6.32 1.44
CA GLU A 74 0.10 -7.43 0.49
C GLU A 74 -0.50 -7.01 -0.86
N ALA A 75 -1.59 -6.25 -0.84
CA ALA A 75 -2.23 -5.71 -2.04
C ALA A 75 -1.32 -4.74 -2.82
N ASP A 76 -0.62 -3.83 -2.12
CA ASP A 76 0.32 -2.92 -2.78
C ASP A 76 1.50 -3.67 -3.39
N LEU A 77 2.05 -4.68 -2.70
CA LEU A 77 3.11 -5.52 -3.24
C LEU A 77 2.67 -6.25 -4.51
N ARG A 78 1.49 -6.90 -4.50
CA ARG A 78 0.93 -7.56 -5.70
C ARG A 78 0.81 -6.59 -6.87
N ASN A 79 0.24 -5.41 -6.63
CA ASN A 79 0.08 -4.39 -7.65
C ASN A 79 1.43 -3.94 -8.23
N LYS A 80 2.46 -3.78 -7.41
CA LYS A 80 3.82 -3.44 -7.88
C LYS A 80 4.45 -4.55 -8.71
N LEU A 81 4.22 -5.79 -8.36
CA LEU A 81 4.72 -6.94 -9.13
C LEU A 81 3.98 -7.08 -10.46
N ARG A 82 2.64 -6.90 -10.48
CA ARG A 82 1.83 -6.87 -11.74
C ARG A 82 2.30 -5.80 -12.70
N GLN A 83 2.63 -4.60 -12.21
CA GLN A 83 3.19 -3.51 -13.03
C GLN A 83 4.51 -3.89 -13.72
N SER A 84 5.22 -4.89 -13.19
CA SER A 84 6.47 -5.41 -13.78
C SER A 84 6.22 -6.49 -14.84
N HIS A 85 4.95 -6.80 -15.15
CA HIS A 85 4.52 -7.80 -16.13
C HIS A 85 5.02 -9.21 -15.80
N TYR A 86 4.90 -9.62 -14.54
CA TYR A 86 5.15 -11.01 -14.15
C TYR A 86 3.85 -11.83 -14.27
N PRO A 87 3.94 -13.16 -14.53
CA PRO A 87 2.80 -14.06 -14.49
C PRO A 87 2.15 -14.08 -13.11
N GLU A 88 0.81 -14.10 -13.07
CA GLU A 88 0.04 -13.95 -11.82
C GLU A 88 0.31 -15.09 -10.84
N ASP A 89 0.35 -16.33 -11.32
CA ASP A 89 0.64 -17.50 -10.50
C ASP A 89 2.01 -17.44 -9.83
N LEU A 90 3.03 -16.92 -10.51
CA LEU A 90 4.37 -16.73 -9.94
C LEU A 90 4.42 -15.53 -8.98
N ILE A 91 3.56 -14.51 -9.18
CA ILE A 91 3.37 -13.43 -8.19
C ILE A 91 2.81 -14.02 -6.91
N GLU A 92 1.77 -14.85 -6.99
CA GLU A 92 1.17 -15.50 -5.83
C GLU A 92 2.20 -16.33 -5.05
N GLU A 93 3.02 -17.10 -5.75
CA GLU A 93 4.08 -17.90 -5.12
C GLU A 93 5.14 -17.01 -4.43
N ALA A 94 5.53 -15.92 -5.06
CA ALA A 94 6.48 -14.98 -4.48
C ALA A 94 5.91 -14.23 -3.27
N VAL A 95 4.63 -13.85 -3.31
CA VAL A 95 3.92 -13.21 -2.17
C VAL A 95 3.80 -14.20 -1.02
N ALA A 96 3.40 -15.44 -1.29
CA ALA A 96 3.34 -16.49 -0.27
C ALA A 96 4.72 -16.73 0.38
N TYR A 97 5.80 -16.69 -0.42
CA TYR A 97 7.16 -16.79 0.09
C TYR A 97 7.48 -15.67 1.09
N VAL A 98 7.32 -14.40 0.72
CA VAL A 98 7.65 -13.27 1.61
C VAL A 98 6.75 -13.21 2.84
N LYS A 99 5.49 -13.63 2.73
CA LYS A 99 4.54 -13.75 3.83
C LYS A 99 4.97 -14.83 4.84
N ARG A 100 5.33 -16.02 4.34
CA ARG A 100 5.83 -17.14 5.18
C ARG A 100 7.04 -16.76 6.03
N PHE A 101 7.93 -15.91 5.52
CA PHE A 101 9.11 -15.44 6.24
C PHE A 101 8.87 -14.17 7.04
N GLY A 102 7.62 -13.71 7.17
CA GLY A 102 7.26 -12.53 7.97
C GLY A 102 7.73 -11.19 7.41
N TYR A 103 8.17 -11.14 6.13
CA TYR A 103 8.57 -9.89 5.48
C TYR A 103 7.40 -8.96 5.17
N ILE A 104 6.17 -9.50 5.16
CA ILE A 104 4.94 -8.76 4.98
C ILE A 104 3.91 -9.22 6.02
N ASN A 105 3.26 -8.27 6.67
CA ASN A 105 2.24 -8.50 7.69
C ASN A 105 1.28 -7.31 7.70
N ASP A 106 0.10 -7.51 7.12
CA ASP A 106 -0.90 -6.45 6.98
C ASP A 106 -1.47 -6.02 8.33
N GLU A 107 -1.65 -6.93 9.29
CA GLU A 107 -2.11 -6.61 10.64
C GLU A 107 -1.15 -5.62 11.34
N ARG A 108 0.14 -5.95 11.38
CA ARG A 108 1.18 -5.06 11.92
C ARG A 108 1.22 -3.73 11.16
N TYR A 109 1.07 -3.77 9.82
CA TYR A 109 1.05 -2.57 8.99
C TYR A 109 -0.09 -1.63 9.40
N VAL A 110 -1.31 -2.18 9.58
CA VAL A 110 -2.51 -1.42 9.97
C VAL A 110 -2.32 -0.80 11.35
N GLN A 111 -1.90 -1.58 12.34
CA GLN A 111 -1.65 -1.08 13.70
C GLN A 111 -0.67 0.09 13.71
N MET A 112 0.49 -0.08 13.05
CA MET A 112 1.49 1.00 12.93
C MET A 112 0.98 2.20 12.14
N TYR A 113 0.14 1.97 11.14
CA TYR A 113 -0.46 3.05 10.36
C TYR A 113 -1.44 3.89 11.21
N VAL A 114 -2.26 3.25 12.04
CA VAL A 114 -3.17 3.90 13.00
C VAL A 114 -2.36 4.69 14.03
N LEU A 115 -1.46 4.03 14.76
CA LEU A 115 -0.65 4.63 15.82
C LEU A 115 0.12 5.88 15.35
N ASN A 116 0.70 5.84 14.16
CA ASN A 116 1.47 6.97 13.63
C ASN A 116 0.61 8.16 13.14
N ARG A 117 -0.70 8.01 13.09
CA ARG A 117 -1.60 9.02 12.48
C ARG A 117 -2.77 9.45 13.35
N LYS A 118 -3.10 8.71 14.41
CA LYS A 118 -4.24 8.97 15.29
C LYS A 118 -4.25 10.38 15.87
N GLU A 119 -3.09 10.93 16.21
CA GLU A 119 -2.94 12.29 16.76
C GLU A 119 -3.04 13.43 15.73
N LYS A 120 -3.21 13.13 14.45
CA LYS A 120 -3.15 14.11 13.34
C LYS A 120 -4.27 13.98 12.33
N LYS A 121 -4.97 12.85 12.33
CA LYS A 121 -6.01 12.50 11.35
C LYS A 121 -7.22 11.90 12.03
N SER A 122 -8.40 12.16 11.46
CA SER A 122 -9.63 11.52 11.93
C SER A 122 -9.61 10.02 11.64
N ARG A 123 -10.37 9.25 12.44
CA ARG A 123 -10.63 7.84 12.21
C ARG A 123 -11.08 7.59 10.76
N ARG A 124 -11.97 8.44 10.23
CA ARG A 124 -12.48 8.34 8.84
C ARG A 124 -11.40 8.52 7.78
N GLU A 125 -10.48 9.47 7.96
CA GLU A 125 -9.34 9.66 7.05
C GLU A 125 -8.39 8.46 7.06
N ILE A 126 -8.10 7.92 8.26
CA ILE A 126 -7.22 6.75 8.42
C ILE A 126 -7.87 5.53 7.77
N TYR A 127 -9.14 5.29 8.07
CA TYR A 127 -9.93 4.17 7.52
C TYR A 127 -9.94 4.18 5.99
N ALA A 128 -10.30 5.32 5.40
CA ALA A 128 -10.34 5.47 3.94
C ALA A 128 -8.96 5.23 3.29
N ALA A 129 -7.89 5.72 3.92
CA ALA A 129 -6.53 5.51 3.42
C ALA A 129 -6.09 4.04 3.48
N LEU A 130 -6.50 3.29 4.50
CA LEU A 130 -6.21 1.86 4.64
C LEU A 130 -7.01 1.02 3.63
N LEU A 131 -8.28 1.35 3.40
CA LEU A 131 -9.08 0.73 2.32
C LEU A 131 -8.41 0.92 0.94
N GLN A 132 -7.91 2.14 0.64
CA GLN A 132 -7.20 2.41 -0.61
C GLN A 132 -5.91 1.61 -0.75
N LYS A 133 -5.32 1.16 0.35
CA LYS A 133 -4.15 0.28 0.39
C LYS A 133 -4.50 -1.20 0.28
N GLY A 134 -5.78 -1.51 0.10
CA GLY A 134 -6.29 -2.86 -0.08
C GLY A 134 -6.42 -3.66 1.21
N ILE A 135 -6.47 -3.01 2.37
CA ILE A 135 -6.74 -3.67 3.65
C ILE A 135 -8.25 -3.90 3.78
N PRO A 136 -8.70 -5.12 4.15
CA PRO A 136 -10.10 -5.39 4.45
C PRO A 136 -10.62 -4.57 5.63
N GLY A 137 -11.90 -4.14 5.56
CA GLY A 137 -12.53 -3.35 6.61
C GLY A 137 -12.47 -3.98 7.99
N GLU A 138 -12.68 -5.28 8.08
CA GLU A 138 -12.61 -6.06 9.31
C GLU A 138 -11.26 -5.91 10.04
N GLN A 139 -10.15 -6.02 9.31
CA GLN A 139 -8.80 -5.83 9.87
C GLN A 139 -8.55 -4.37 10.31
N ILE A 140 -9.17 -3.42 9.63
CA ILE A 140 -9.08 -2.00 10.03
C ILE A 140 -9.86 -1.77 11.32
N ASP A 141 -11.05 -2.35 11.44
CA ASP A 141 -11.89 -2.22 12.64
C ASP A 141 -11.22 -2.86 13.86
N GLU A 142 -10.67 -4.06 13.74
CA GLU A 142 -9.88 -4.72 14.78
C GLU A 142 -8.69 -3.85 15.27
N ALA A 143 -7.99 -3.22 14.34
CA ALA A 143 -6.88 -2.33 14.69
C ALA A 143 -7.36 -1.06 15.40
N PHE A 144 -8.52 -0.51 15.02
CA PHE A 144 -9.10 0.63 15.73
C PHE A 144 -9.55 0.27 17.14
N GLU A 145 -10.12 -0.90 17.35
CA GLU A 145 -10.50 -1.39 18.70
C GLU A 145 -9.29 -1.51 19.63
N SER A 146 -8.12 -1.86 19.08
CA SER A 146 -6.90 -2.06 19.85
C SER A 146 -6.00 -0.83 20.00
N CYS A 147 -6.07 0.13 19.08
CA CYS A 147 -5.06 1.19 18.93
C CYS A 147 -5.62 2.62 18.93
N TYR A 148 -6.95 2.80 18.93
CA TYR A 148 -7.58 4.12 18.79
C TYR A 148 -8.69 4.29 19.81
N ASP A 149 -8.68 5.41 20.56
CA ASP A 149 -9.70 5.76 21.53
C ASP A 149 -10.31 7.15 21.24
N GLN A 150 -11.23 7.60 22.13
CA GLN A 150 -11.88 8.90 21.99
C GLN A 150 -10.92 10.08 22.25
N GLU A 151 -9.92 9.89 23.09
CA GLU A 151 -8.91 10.92 23.39
C GLU A 151 -8.05 11.21 22.16
N ASP A 152 -7.75 10.20 21.32
CA ASP A 152 -7.02 10.37 20.07
C ASP A 152 -7.72 11.31 19.09
N ALA A 153 -9.06 11.25 19.02
CA ALA A 153 -9.85 12.16 18.20
C ALA A 153 -9.75 13.61 18.69
N LEU A 154 -9.82 13.82 19.99
CA LEU A 154 -9.69 15.14 20.62
C LEU A 154 -8.29 15.71 20.39
N GLU A 155 -7.25 14.92 20.62
CA GLU A 155 -5.86 15.33 20.39
C GLU A 155 -5.59 15.72 18.93
N ALA A 156 -6.11 14.92 17.99
CA ALA A 156 -6.03 15.25 16.56
C ALA A 156 -6.72 16.57 16.22
N ILE A 157 -7.90 16.83 16.78
CA ILE A 157 -8.63 18.09 16.58
C ILE A 157 -7.85 19.27 17.18
N CYS A 158 -7.37 19.16 18.42
CA CYS A 158 -6.58 20.19 19.10
C CYS A 158 -5.31 20.52 18.31
N THR A 159 -4.59 19.50 17.80
CA THR A 159 -3.43 19.67 16.92
C THR A 159 -3.79 20.46 15.66
N LEU A 160 -4.93 20.18 15.03
CA LEU A 160 -5.38 20.89 13.83
C LEU A 160 -5.86 22.31 14.13
N LEU A 161 -6.57 22.53 15.24
CA LEU A 161 -7.00 23.84 15.70
C LEU A 161 -5.79 24.75 15.98
N SER A 162 -4.79 24.26 16.71
CA SER A 162 -3.54 24.99 16.98
C SER A 162 -2.82 25.38 15.69
N LYS A 163 -2.67 24.47 14.73
CA LYS A 163 -2.07 24.73 13.40
C LYS A 163 -2.85 25.77 12.60
N LYS A 164 -4.15 25.92 12.83
CA LYS A 164 -5.01 26.91 12.19
C LYS A 164 -5.09 28.22 12.96
N GLY A 165 -4.39 28.31 14.07
CA GLY A 165 -4.36 29.51 14.92
C GLY A 165 -5.71 29.78 15.60
N TYR A 166 -6.43 28.69 15.98
CA TYR A 166 -7.68 28.84 16.74
C TYR A 166 -7.42 29.59 18.06
N ARG A 167 -8.33 30.52 18.36
CA ARG A 167 -8.38 31.24 19.64
C ARG A 167 -9.82 31.34 20.11
N PRO A 168 -10.07 31.27 21.41
CA PRO A 168 -11.41 31.35 21.98
C PRO A 168 -12.18 32.65 21.63
N ASP A 169 -11.45 33.74 21.46
CA ASP A 169 -11.98 35.10 21.16
C ASP A 169 -12.29 35.34 19.68
N MET A 170 -12.10 34.35 18.81
CA MET A 170 -12.46 34.46 17.38
C MET A 170 -13.96 34.69 17.18
N ASP A 171 -14.30 35.45 16.12
CA ASP A 171 -15.69 35.65 15.74
C ASP A 171 -16.36 34.35 15.28
N GLU A 172 -17.71 34.33 15.33
CA GLU A 172 -18.49 33.14 15.01
C GLU A 172 -18.29 32.67 13.56
N ASN A 173 -18.04 33.57 12.60
CA ASN A 173 -17.79 33.19 11.22
C ASN A 173 -16.45 32.45 11.07
N GLN A 174 -15.43 32.86 11.81
CA GLN A 174 -14.12 32.19 11.83
C GLN A 174 -14.23 30.82 12.50
N LYS A 175 -14.93 30.70 13.63
CA LYS A 175 -15.21 29.42 14.31
C LYS A 175 -15.97 28.47 13.39
N GLN A 176 -17.00 28.96 12.72
CA GLN A 176 -17.80 28.14 11.79
C GLN A 176 -16.98 27.65 10.59
N LYS A 177 -16.05 28.44 10.06
CA LYS A 177 -15.11 27.99 9.01
C LYS A 177 -14.19 26.87 9.49
N LEU A 178 -13.66 26.97 10.70
CA LEU A 178 -12.83 25.93 11.31
C LEU A 178 -13.64 24.67 11.59
N TYR A 179 -14.87 24.83 12.09
CA TYR A 179 -15.80 23.73 12.26
C TYR A 179 -16.03 22.99 10.92
N GLY A 180 -16.41 23.72 9.88
CA GLY A 180 -16.60 23.13 8.54
C GLY A 180 -15.35 22.48 7.96
N TYR A 181 -14.15 22.99 8.28
CA TYR A 181 -12.89 22.36 7.90
C TYR A 181 -12.70 21.00 8.61
N LEU A 182 -12.92 20.93 9.92
CA LEU A 182 -12.80 19.70 10.70
C LEU A 182 -13.86 18.65 10.32
N ALA A 183 -15.10 19.08 10.09
CA ALA A 183 -16.18 18.21 9.61
C ALA A 183 -15.85 17.59 8.23
N ARG A 184 -15.27 18.35 7.31
CA ARG A 184 -14.79 17.81 6.01
C ARG A 184 -13.66 16.81 6.17
N LYS A 185 -12.85 16.94 7.21
CA LYS A 185 -11.83 15.96 7.58
C LYS A 185 -12.39 14.69 8.21
N GLY A 186 -13.68 14.69 8.56
CA GLY A 186 -14.39 13.51 9.05
C GLY A 186 -14.48 13.38 10.56
N PHE A 187 -14.23 14.45 11.31
CA PHE A 187 -14.50 14.51 12.75
C PHE A 187 -16.00 14.74 13.00
N GLY A 188 -16.51 14.14 14.09
CA GLY A 188 -17.88 14.27 14.53
C GLY A 188 -18.20 15.63 15.13
N TYR A 189 -19.50 16.01 15.14
CA TYR A 189 -19.95 17.27 15.71
C TYR A 189 -19.57 17.44 17.17
N GLU A 190 -19.88 16.43 17.98
CA GLU A 190 -19.60 16.46 19.43
C GLU A 190 -18.11 16.50 19.74
N GLU A 191 -17.29 15.76 18.97
CA GLU A 191 -15.83 15.78 19.10
C GLU A 191 -15.25 17.17 18.83
N ILE A 192 -15.71 17.83 17.77
CA ILE A 192 -15.25 19.19 17.40
C ILE A 192 -15.66 20.18 18.48
N ARG A 193 -16.93 20.14 18.90
CA ARG A 193 -17.47 21.02 19.94
C ARG A 193 -16.68 20.89 21.23
N HIS A 194 -16.50 19.66 21.70
CA HIS A 194 -15.77 19.35 22.93
C HIS A 194 -14.31 19.83 22.87
N ALA A 195 -13.62 19.59 21.76
CA ALA A 195 -12.25 20.06 21.58
C ALA A 195 -12.14 21.60 21.58
N MET A 196 -13.10 22.30 20.99
CA MET A 196 -13.14 23.77 21.02
C MET A 196 -13.42 24.32 22.44
N GLU A 197 -14.24 23.64 23.22
CA GLU A 197 -14.52 24.00 24.62
C GLU A 197 -13.29 23.79 25.51
N ILE A 198 -12.57 22.66 25.39
CA ILE A 198 -11.34 22.38 26.13
C ILE A 198 -10.26 23.41 25.80
N SER A 199 -10.09 23.72 24.51
CA SER A 199 -9.11 24.74 24.08
C SER A 199 -9.44 26.15 24.60
N CYS A 200 -10.64 26.37 25.10
CA CYS A 200 -11.05 27.61 25.78
C CYS A 200 -10.70 27.62 27.30
N GLY A 201 -10.46 26.43 27.87
CA GLY A 201 -10.24 26.30 29.34
C GLY A 201 -8.79 26.40 29.80
N ASP A 202 -7.82 26.24 28.90
CA ASP A 202 -6.40 26.15 29.27
C ASP A 202 -5.66 27.52 29.38
N GLU A 203 -6.33 28.65 29.13
CA GLU A 203 -5.76 30.01 29.31
C GLU A 203 -5.91 30.58 30.72
N GLY A 204 -6.35 29.77 31.69
CA GLY A 204 -6.66 30.19 33.08
C GLY A 204 -5.65 29.80 34.14
N SER A 205 -4.48 29.24 33.81
CA SER A 205 -3.47 28.82 34.80
C SER A 205 -2.05 29.17 34.42
N PHE A 206 -1.72 30.44 34.47
CA PHE A 206 -0.35 30.95 34.68
C PHE A 206 -0.38 32.17 35.60
#